data_1360ec4d08129e3eb1bf0d2eb137bfa4
#
_entry.id   1360ec4d08129e3eb1bf0d2eb137bfa4
#
_cell.length_a   1.000
_cell.length_b   1.000
_cell.length_c   1.000
_cell.angle_alpha   90.00
_cell.angle_beta   90.00
_cell.angle_gamma   90.00
#
_symmetry.space_group_name_H-M   'P 1'
#
loop_
_entity.id
_entity.type
_entity.pdbx_description
1 polymer ?
#
loop_
_entity_poly.entity_id
_entity_poly.type
_entity_poly.pdbx_seq_one_letter_code
_entity_poly.pdbx_strand_id
1 'polypeptide(L)'
;MTRNPNKKPNPEIHIFHNGEVAEFDYFGDFAKFLSDNDARVIVRNYHKRTKGKAPWQLIDEAVRQRISKKDGDQVWCVFDIDDYLKDAREKFENGLKKAKQHGIKLAWSNQCFELWLMLHFNQVSTSVSRQDYEKKLQNLFKEIDVDYHKNSLQLFHKLLPLQPKAMQRAEKIFQKDQPQENPSTSLFLLIEELNNFLNQ
;
A
#
# COMPACT_ATOMS: atom_id res chain seq x y z
N MET A 1 16.39 -27.96 19.70
CA MET A 1 16.80 -26.55 19.65
C MET A 1 16.03 -25.81 20.74
N THR A 2 16.70 -25.40 21.79
CA THR A 2 16.10 -24.66 22.93
C THR A 2 15.81 -23.23 22.49
N ARG A 3 14.54 -22.82 22.55
CA ARG A 3 14.11 -21.45 22.31
C ARG A 3 14.83 -20.54 23.34
N ASN A 4 15.56 -19.53 22.83
CA ASN A 4 16.13 -18.49 23.68
C ASN A 4 14.97 -17.66 24.30
N PRO A 5 14.74 -17.71 25.64
CA PRO A 5 13.60 -17.03 26.27
C PRO A 5 13.67 -15.50 26.20
N ASN A 6 14.82 -14.93 25.84
CA ASN A 6 15.05 -13.48 25.77
C ASN A 6 14.94 -12.90 24.36
N LYS A 7 14.59 -13.69 23.34
CA LYS A 7 14.44 -13.16 21.97
C LYS A 7 13.10 -12.42 21.89
N LYS A 8 13.13 -11.09 21.75
CA LYS A 8 11.92 -10.31 21.42
C LYS A 8 11.26 -10.89 20.17
N PRO A 9 9.94 -11.04 20.15
CA PRO A 9 9.25 -11.48 18.95
C PRO A 9 9.48 -10.48 17.81
N ASN A 10 9.52 -10.97 16.58
CA ASN A 10 9.59 -10.10 15.41
C ASN A 10 8.37 -9.18 15.37
N PRO A 11 8.51 -7.89 15.02
CA PRO A 11 7.38 -7.00 14.84
C PRO A 11 6.50 -7.49 13.69
N GLU A 12 5.22 -7.18 13.77
CA GLU A 12 4.26 -7.53 12.73
C GLU A 12 3.72 -6.27 12.05
N ILE A 13 3.70 -6.28 10.71
CA ILE A 13 2.99 -5.29 9.91
C ILE A 13 1.72 -5.93 9.36
N HIS A 14 0.59 -5.40 9.78
CA HIS A 14 -0.72 -5.87 9.35
C HIS A 14 -1.24 -4.94 8.27
N ILE A 15 -1.37 -5.46 7.04
CA ILE A 15 -1.82 -4.68 5.87
C ILE A 15 -3.25 -5.10 5.52
N PHE A 16 -4.15 -4.14 5.60
CA PHE A 16 -5.53 -4.22 5.11
C PHE A 16 -5.61 -3.43 3.81
N HIS A 17 -6.07 -4.02 2.72
CA HIS A 17 -6.29 -3.31 1.47
C HIS A 17 -7.59 -3.74 0.80
N ASN A 18 -8.17 -2.85 0.00
CA ASN A 18 -9.44 -3.07 -0.68
C ASN A 18 -9.28 -3.44 -2.17
N GLY A 19 -8.07 -3.39 -2.70
CA GLY A 19 -7.78 -3.75 -4.08
C GLY A 19 -7.99 -5.24 -4.36
N GLU A 20 -8.27 -5.59 -5.61
CA GLU A 20 -8.64 -6.96 -5.96
C GLU A 20 -7.44 -7.84 -6.25
N VAL A 21 -6.50 -7.39 -7.07
CA VAL A 21 -5.41 -8.22 -7.58
C VAL A 21 -4.06 -7.53 -7.48
N ALA A 22 -3.88 -6.35 -8.07
CA ALA A 22 -2.57 -5.71 -8.17
C ALA A 22 -1.94 -5.42 -6.80
N GLU A 23 -2.72 -4.88 -5.86
CA GLU A 23 -2.26 -4.63 -4.50
C GLU A 23 -1.99 -5.94 -3.75
N PHE A 24 -2.88 -6.94 -3.95
CA PHE A 24 -2.72 -8.25 -3.30
C PHE A 24 -1.42 -8.91 -3.72
N ASP A 25 -1.14 -8.98 -5.02
CA ASP A 25 0.06 -9.59 -5.56
C ASP A 25 1.31 -8.79 -5.18
N TYR A 26 1.25 -7.44 -5.30
CA TYR A 26 2.37 -6.55 -4.94
C TYR A 26 2.80 -6.71 -3.48
N PHE A 27 1.86 -6.61 -2.54
CA PHE A 27 2.18 -6.75 -1.12
C PHE A 27 2.46 -8.18 -0.69
N GLY A 28 1.86 -9.17 -1.37
CA GLY A 28 2.16 -10.59 -1.17
C GLY A 28 3.59 -10.94 -1.57
N ASP A 29 4.02 -10.51 -2.75
CA ASP A 29 5.39 -10.69 -3.23
C ASP A 29 6.40 -9.91 -2.39
N PHE A 30 6.04 -8.70 -1.95
CA PHE A 30 6.90 -7.93 -1.06
C PHE A 30 7.09 -8.63 0.29
N ALA A 31 6.01 -9.17 0.88
CA ALA A 31 6.09 -9.94 2.12
C ALA A 31 7.00 -11.15 1.98
N LYS A 32 6.89 -11.87 0.85
CA LYS A 32 7.75 -13.00 0.53
C LYS A 32 9.21 -12.55 0.38
N PHE A 33 9.46 -11.50 -0.37
CA PHE A 33 10.81 -10.94 -0.56
C PHE A 33 11.46 -10.58 0.78
N LEU A 34 10.73 -9.94 1.70
CA LEU A 34 11.21 -9.64 3.04
C LEU A 34 11.58 -10.91 3.80
N SER A 35 10.73 -11.94 3.75
CA SER A 35 10.98 -13.23 4.40
C SER A 35 12.19 -13.96 3.82
N ASP A 36 12.35 -13.93 2.50
CA ASP A 36 13.46 -14.60 1.79
C ASP A 36 14.80 -13.90 2.04
N ASN A 37 14.80 -12.63 2.48
CA ASN A 37 15.97 -11.83 2.84
C ASN A 37 16.15 -11.67 4.36
N ASP A 38 15.66 -12.61 5.15
CA ASP A 38 15.82 -12.64 6.61
C ASP A 38 15.34 -11.39 7.35
N ALA A 39 14.44 -10.63 6.76
CA ALA A 39 13.86 -9.45 7.39
C ALA A 39 13.14 -9.83 8.69
N ARG A 40 13.37 -9.05 9.73
CA ARG A 40 12.80 -9.27 11.07
C ARG A 40 11.40 -8.69 11.19
N VAL A 41 10.55 -8.91 10.18
CA VAL A 41 9.17 -8.46 10.17
C VAL A 41 8.25 -9.53 9.61
N ILE A 42 7.02 -9.57 10.11
CA ILE A 42 5.97 -10.44 9.59
C ILE A 42 4.91 -9.58 8.94
N VAL A 43 4.69 -9.72 7.64
CA VAL A 43 3.62 -9.02 6.92
C VAL A 43 2.38 -9.90 6.87
N ARG A 44 1.26 -9.37 7.36
CA ARG A 44 -0.05 -10.03 7.33
C ARG A 44 -1.00 -9.31 6.39
N ASN A 45 -1.37 -9.95 5.31
CA ASN A 45 -2.29 -9.40 4.32
C ASN A 45 -3.73 -9.86 4.59
N TYR A 46 -4.64 -8.92 4.73
CA TYR A 46 -6.05 -9.14 5.07
C TYR A 46 -7.02 -9.04 3.88
N HIS A 47 -6.50 -9.09 2.65
CA HIS A 47 -7.28 -8.96 1.41
C HIS A 47 -8.61 -9.72 1.40
N LYS A 48 -8.64 -10.99 1.75
CA LYS A 48 -9.87 -11.81 1.72
C LYS A 48 -11.02 -11.25 2.56
N ARG A 49 -10.72 -10.42 3.56
CA ARG A 49 -11.71 -9.81 4.46
C ARG A 49 -12.11 -8.41 4.03
N THR A 50 -11.34 -7.79 3.15
CA THR A 50 -11.40 -6.36 2.88
C THR A 50 -11.60 -6.01 1.42
N LYS A 51 -11.58 -7.00 0.52
CA LYS A 51 -11.83 -6.84 -0.92
C LYS A 51 -13.09 -6.01 -1.18
N GLY A 52 -12.98 -4.98 -2.00
CA GLY A 52 -14.11 -4.14 -2.43
C GLY A 52 -14.73 -3.26 -1.34
N LYS A 53 -14.13 -3.18 -0.14
CA LYS A 53 -14.62 -2.29 0.92
C LYS A 53 -14.24 -0.85 0.65
N ALA A 54 -15.15 0.08 0.94
CA ALA A 54 -14.82 1.49 0.97
C ALA A 54 -13.79 1.80 2.08
N PRO A 55 -13.00 2.89 1.98
CA PRO A 55 -11.93 3.21 2.94
C PRO A 55 -12.35 3.16 4.41
N TRP A 56 -13.50 3.73 4.76
CA TRP A 56 -14.01 3.68 6.15
C TRP A 56 -14.40 2.28 6.61
N GLN A 57 -14.93 1.44 5.72
CA GLN A 57 -15.27 0.04 6.02
C GLN A 57 -14.01 -0.81 6.20
N LEU A 58 -12.94 -0.50 5.45
CA LEU A 58 -11.63 -1.11 5.61
C LEU A 58 -11.04 -0.79 6.99
N ILE A 59 -11.10 0.48 7.40
CA ILE A 59 -10.66 0.94 8.72
C ILE A 59 -11.51 0.27 9.83
N ASP A 60 -12.82 0.19 9.64
CA ASP A 60 -13.71 -0.51 10.59
C ASP A 60 -13.34 -1.98 10.74
N GLU A 61 -12.95 -2.65 9.67
CA GLU A 61 -12.48 -4.03 9.72
C GLU A 61 -11.16 -4.15 10.49
N ALA A 62 -10.20 -3.26 10.23
CA ALA A 62 -8.93 -3.23 10.95
C ALA A 62 -9.13 -3.03 12.46
N VAL A 63 -10.04 -2.14 12.86
CA VAL A 63 -10.42 -1.94 14.26
C VAL A 63 -11.07 -3.19 14.85
N ARG A 64 -12.00 -3.84 14.12
CA ARG A 64 -12.71 -5.05 14.58
C ARG A 64 -11.78 -6.24 14.80
N GLN A 65 -10.68 -6.34 14.06
CA GLN A 65 -9.72 -7.42 14.24
C GLN A 65 -9.00 -7.37 15.60
N ARG A 66 -9.11 -6.26 16.33
CA ARG A 66 -8.54 -6.08 17.69
C ARG A 66 -7.10 -6.59 17.78
N ILE A 67 -6.30 -6.24 16.78
CA ILE A 67 -4.89 -6.65 16.73
C ILE A 67 -4.22 -6.12 17.99
N SER A 68 -3.75 -7.05 18.84
CA SER A 68 -2.97 -6.71 20.01
C SER A 68 -1.58 -6.30 19.54
N LYS A 69 -1.30 -5.01 19.54
CA LYS A 69 0.00 -4.48 19.12
C LYS A 69 1.03 -4.76 20.19
N LYS A 70 2.07 -5.50 19.82
CA LYS A 70 3.31 -5.59 20.59
C LYS A 70 4.20 -4.40 20.23
N ASP A 71 5.27 -4.23 20.97
CA ASP A 71 6.27 -3.20 20.67
C ASP A 71 6.82 -3.40 19.25
N GLY A 72 6.68 -2.37 18.42
CA GLY A 72 7.07 -2.38 17.00
C GLY A 72 5.98 -2.81 16.00
N ASP A 73 4.85 -3.37 16.46
CA ASP A 73 3.77 -3.77 15.56
C ASP A 73 3.06 -2.56 14.95
N GLN A 74 2.70 -2.68 13.67
CA GLN A 74 2.02 -1.64 12.92
C GLN A 74 0.78 -2.19 12.22
N VAL A 75 -0.25 -1.36 12.13
CA VAL A 75 -1.45 -1.65 11.33
C VAL A 75 -1.60 -0.58 10.27
N TRP A 76 -1.71 -1.01 9.02
CA TRP A 76 -1.87 -0.16 7.85
C TRP A 76 -3.15 -0.46 7.11
N CYS A 77 -3.86 0.58 6.66
CA CYS A 77 -4.93 0.49 5.68
C CYS A 77 -4.47 1.12 4.38
N VAL A 78 -4.54 0.33 3.29
CA VAL A 78 -4.16 0.73 1.93
C VAL A 78 -5.43 0.81 1.09
N PHE A 79 -5.69 1.94 0.45
CA PHE A 79 -6.92 2.14 -0.31
C PHE A 79 -6.78 3.21 -1.40
N ASP A 80 -7.66 3.11 -2.37
CA ASP A 80 -7.87 4.11 -3.39
C ASP A 80 -8.82 5.20 -2.88
N ILE A 81 -8.54 6.46 -3.22
CA ILE A 81 -9.44 7.57 -2.89
C ILE A 81 -10.66 7.59 -3.82
N ASP A 82 -10.45 7.32 -5.12
CA ASP A 82 -11.51 7.32 -6.13
C ASP A 82 -12.44 8.54 -6.02
N ASP A 83 -13.75 8.31 -6.15
CA ASP A 83 -14.79 9.33 -6.02
C ASP A 83 -15.40 9.42 -4.61
N TYR A 84 -14.86 8.67 -3.64
CA TYR A 84 -15.41 8.64 -2.27
C TYR A 84 -15.48 10.02 -1.61
N LEU A 85 -14.56 10.92 -1.92
CA LEU A 85 -14.59 12.29 -1.41
C LEU A 85 -15.75 13.11 -1.96
N LYS A 86 -16.24 12.80 -3.15
CA LYS A 86 -17.43 13.45 -3.73
C LYS A 86 -18.71 12.87 -3.13
N ASP A 87 -18.79 11.53 -3.06
CA ASP A 87 -20.03 10.82 -2.80
C ASP A 87 -20.30 10.57 -1.32
N ALA A 88 -19.25 10.51 -0.50
CA ALA A 88 -19.34 10.12 0.90
C ALA A 88 -18.31 10.80 1.81
N ARG A 89 -18.05 12.10 1.61
CA ARG A 89 -17.04 12.89 2.32
C ARG A 89 -17.09 12.73 3.84
N GLU A 90 -18.25 12.84 4.45
CA GLU A 90 -18.41 12.74 5.91
C GLU A 90 -17.99 11.36 6.43
N LYS A 91 -18.40 10.28 5.74
CA LYS A 91 -18.00 8.91 6.11
C LYS A 91 -16.49 8.71 5.99
N PHE A 92 -15.90 9.27 4.94
CA PHE A 92 -14.46 9.23 4.71
C PHE A 92 -13.71 9.94 5.82
N GLU A 93 -14.05 11.20 6.13
CA GLU A 93 -13.41 12.00 7.18
C GLU A 93 -13.56 11.35 8.58
N ASN A 94 -14.73 10.78 8.88
CA ASN A 94 -14.96 10.03 10.12
C ASN A 94 -14.09 8.77 10.17
N GLY A 95 -13.89 8.09 9.05
CA GLY A 95 -12.96 6.97 8.93
C GLY A 95 -11.52 7.38 9.25
N LEU A 96 -11.02 8.51 8.70
CA LEU A 96 -9.68 9.02 8.98
C LEU A 96 -9.50 9.35 10.47
N LYS A 97 -10.48 10.02 11.10
CA LYS A 97 -10.46 10.29 12.54
C LYS A 97 -10.38 9.00 13.35
N LYS A 98 -11.16 7.99 12.98
CA LYS A 98 -11.17 6.67 13.63
C LYS A 98 -9.83 5.96 13.49
N ALA A 99 -9.22 5.97 12.32
CA ALA A 99 -7.88 5.41 12.10
C ALA A 99 -6.85 6.05 13.05
N LYS A 100 -6.85 7.39 13.14
CA LYS A 100 -5.98 8.13 14.06
C LYS A 100 -6.20 7.75 15.52
N GLN A 101 -7.46 7.63 15.96
CA GLN A 101 -7.81 7.23 17.35
C GLN A 101 -7.28 5.82 17.71
N HIS A 102 -7.25 4.92 16.73
CA HIS A 102 -6.79 3.55 16.91
C HIS A 102 -5.32 3.32 16.52
N GLY A 103 -4.58 4.39 16.20
CA GLY A 103 -3.18 4.32 15.77
C GLY A 103 -3.00 3.44 14.53
N ILE A 104 -3.96 3.48 13.60
CA ILE A 104 -3.88 2.83 12.29
C ILE A 104 -3.23 3.81 11.34
N LYS A 105 -2.15 3.39 10.68
CA LYS A 105 -1.48 4.15 9.63
C LYS A 105 -2.23 3.99 8.30
N LEU A 106 -2.20 5.03 7.47
CA LEU A 106 -2.91 5.04 6.20
C LEU A 106 -1.94 5.21 5.05
N ALA A 107 -2.14 4.40 4.01
CA ALA A 107 -1.45 4.51 2.74
C ALA A 107 -2.50 4.54 1.62
N TRP A 108 -2.54 5.62 0.86
CA TRP A 108 -3.59 5.86 -0.12
C TRP A 108 -3.02 6.40 -1.43
N SER A 109 -3.75 6.23 -2.51
CA SER A 109 -3.47 6.82 -3.81
C SER A 109 -4.72 7.51 -4.37
N ASN A 110 -4.55 8.72 -4.89
CA ASN A 110 -5.57 9.43 -5.62
C ASN A 110 -5.12 9.57 -7.10
N GLN A 111 -5.80 8.95 -8.02
CA GLN A 111 -7.11 8.31 -7.91
C GLN A 111 -7.04 6.85 -7.42
N CYS A 112 -6.04 6.05 -7.83
CA CYS A 112 -5.97 4.61 -7.64
C CYS A 112 -4.51 4.11 -7.51
N PHE A 113 -4.36 2.84 -7.17
CA PHE A 113 -3.07 2.17 -6.99
C PHE A 113 -2.17 2.24 -8.25
N GLU A 114 -2.77 2.30 -9.42
CA GLU A 114 -2.05 2.45 -10.68
C GLU A 114 -1.19 3.73 -10.73
N LEU A 115 -1.50 4.77 -9.96
CA LEU A 115 -0.61 5.91 -9.77
C LEU A 115 0.75 5.47 -9.21
N TRP A 116 0.76 4.62 -8.18
CA TRP A 116 2.00 4.07 -7.62
C TRP A 116 2.80 3.29 -8.67
N LEU A 117 2.14 2.44 -9.45
CA LEU A 117 2.79 1.68 -10.53
C LEU A 117 3.39 2.62 -11.58
N MET A 118 2.66 3.66 -11.98
CA MET A 118 3.11 4.66 -12.96
C MET A 118 4.36 5.41 -12.49
N LEU A 119 4.46 5.73 -11.20
CA LEU A 119 5.58 6.47 -10.63
C LEU A 119 6.92 5.70 -10.73
N HIS A 120 6.91 4.39 -10.95
CA HIS A 120 8.12 3.63 -11.24
C HIS A 120 8.74 4.06 -12.57
N PHE A 121 7.95 4.44 -13.54
CA PHE A 121 8.38 4.81 -14.89
C PHE A 121 8.49 6.32 -15.07
N ASN A 122 7.46 7.06 -14.73
CA ASN A 122 7.33 8.48 -15.05
C ASN A 122 6.88 9.33 -13.87
N GLN A 123 7.27 10.61 -13.87
CA GLN A 123 6.65 11.61 -13.01
C GLN A 123 5.21 11.84 -13.48
N VAL A 124 4.27 11.86 -12.56
CA VAL A 124 2.88 12.24 -12.81
C VAL A 124 2.64 13.58 -12.13
N SER A 125 2.28 14.61 -12.92
CA SER A 125 2.08 15.98 -12.43
C SER A 125 0.66 16.50 -12.64
N THR A 126 -0.16 15.76 -13.37
CA THR A 126 -1.54 16.13 -13.69
C THR A 126 -2.49 14.99 -13.36
N SER A 127 -3.72 15.35 -13.04
CA SER A 127 -4.78 14.37 -12.81
C SER A 127 -4.95 13.44 -14.02
N VAL A 128 -4.99 12.14 -13.75
CA VAL A 128 -5.15 11.08 -14.75
C VAL A 128 -6.29 10.18 -14.32
N SER A 129 -7.18 9.83 -15.24
CA SER A 129 -8.27 8.91 -14.95
C SER A 129 -7.76 7.47 -14.75
N ARG A 130 -8.50 6.64 -14.00
CA ARG A 130 -8.18 5.21 -13.82
C ARG A 130 -8.01 4.49 -15.16
N GLN A 131 -8.87 4.75 -16.13
CA GLN A 131 -8.82 4.13 -17.47
C GLN A 131 -7.57 4.53 -18.25
N ASP A 132 -7.12 5.78 -18.10
CA ASP A 132 -5.91 6.26 -18.76
C ASP A 132 -4.64 5.69 -18.10
N TYR A 133 -4.65 5.46 -16.78
CA TYR A 133 -3.57 4.74 -16.11
C TYR A 133 -3.41 3.34 -16.68
N GLU A 134 -4.49 2.57 -16.80
CA GLU A 134 -4.45 1.21 -17.35
C GLU A 134 -3.82 1.17 -18.76
N LYS A 135 -4.27 2.06 -19.66
CA LYS A 135 -3.74 2.14 -21.03
C LYS A 135 -2.24 2.48 -21.07
N LYS A 136 -1.83 3.46 -20.25
CA LYS A 136 -0.42 3.88 -20.18
C LYS A 136 0.46 2.79 -19.59
N LEU A 137 0.01 2.12 -18.53
CA LEU A 137 0.74 1.03 -17.89
C LEU A 137 0.93 -0.16 -18.82
N GLN A 138 -0.06 -0.53 -19.62
CA GLN A 138 0.09 -1.60 -20.63
C GLN A 138 1.29 -1.37 -21.56
N ASN A 139 1.55 -0.13 -21.98
CA ASN A 139 2.69 0.18 -22.82
C ASN A 139 4.01 0.17 -22.04
N LEU A 140 4.05 0.78 -20.84
CA LEU A 140 5.25 0.87 -20.02
C LEU A 140 5.71 -0.50 -19.52
N PHE A 141 4.78 -1.37 -19.16
CA PHE A 141 5.12 -2.72 -18.73
C PHE A 141 5.69 -3.60 -19.85
N LYS A 142 5.31 -3.35 -21.10
CA LYS A 142 5.96 -4.00 -22.25
C LYS A 142 7.44 -3.66 -22.36
N GLU A 143 7.86 -2.45 -21.97
CA GLU A 143 9.27 -2.03 -21.97
C GLU A 143 10.14 -2.83 -20.99
N ILE A 144 9.52 -3.44 -19.99
CA ILE A 144 10.20 -4.30 -18.99
C ILE A 144 9.78 -5.78 -19.12
N ASP A 145 9.26 -6.15 -20.31
CA ASP A 145 8.89 -7.52 -20.64
C ASP A 145 7.83 -8.13 -19.72
N VAL A 146 6.81 -7.32 -19.39
CA VAL A 146 5.65 -7.70 -18.59
C VAL A 146 4.37 -7.44 -19.37
N ASP A 147 3.56 -8.46 -19.53
CA ASP A 147 2.21 -8.29 -20.05
C ASP A 147 1.29 -7.84 -18.89
N TYR A 148 1.06 -6.52 -18.82
CA TYR A 148 0.22 -5.93 -17.78
C TYR A 148 -1.26 -6.17 -18.07
N HIS A 149 -1.76 -7.20 -17.48
CA HIS A 149 -3.18 -7.37 -17.18
C HIS A 149 -3.35 -7.24 -15.67
N LYS A 150 -4.52 -6.83 -15.18
CA LYS A 150 -4.81 -6.68 -13.73
C LYS A 150 -4.43 -7.90 -12.85
N ASN A 151 -4.03 -9.00 -13.48
CA ASN A 151 -3.64 -10.27 -12.86
C ASN A 151 -2.16 -10.61 -13.09
N SER A 152 -1.29 -9.64 -13.35
CA SER A 152 0.11 -9.91 -13.65
C SER A 152 0.87 -10.32 -12.39
N LEU A 153 1.17 -11.61 -12.30
CA LEU A 153 2.05 -12.16 -11.27
C LEU A 153 3.44 -11.52 -11.35
N GLN A 154 4.10 -11.31 -10.19
CA GLN A 154 5.48 -10.80 -10.07
C GLN A 154 5.69 -9.29 -10.34
N LEU A 155 4.64 -8.47 -10.28
CA LEU A 155 4.77 -7.01 -10.44
C LEU A 155 5.83 -6.41 -9.51
N PHE A 156 5.84 -6.81 -8.25
CA PHE A 156 6.81 -6.32 -7.26
C PHE A 156 8.25 -6.54 -7.70
N HIS A 157 8.62 -7.77 -8.08
CA HIS A 157 10.00 -8.11 -8.46
C HIS A 157 10.49 -7.35 -9.69
N LYS A 158 9.61 -7.15 -10.67
CA LYS A 158 9.92 -6.37 -11.88
C LYS A 158 10.08 -4.88 -11.60
N LEU A 159 9.32 -4.36 -10.63
CA LEU A 159 9.34 -2.95 -10.25
C LEU A 159 10.41 -2.62 -9.20
N LEU A 160 10.91 -3.60 -8.46
CA LEU A 160 11.88 -3.41 -7.38
C LEU A 160 13.10 -2.57 -7.78
N PRO A 161 13.75 -2.77 -8.95
CA PRO A 161 14.87 -1.93 -9.38
C PRO A 161 14.50 -0.47 -9.63
N LEU A 162 13.23 -0.18 -9.89
CA LEU A 162 12.70 1.16 -10.16
C LEU A 162 12.11 1.83 -8.92
N GLN A 163 11.91 1.08 -7.83
CA GLN A 163 11.26 1.54 -6.61
C GLN A 163 11.89 2.81 -6.01
N PRO A 164 13.23 3.00 -5.95
CA PRO A 164 13.82 4.23 -5.43
C PRO A 164 13.36 5.48 -6.18
N LYS A 165 13.21 5.39 -7.51
CA LYS A 165 12.69 6.50 -8.33
C LYS A 165 11.19 6.72 -8.09
N ALA A 166 10.43 5.65 -7.91
CA ALA A 166 9.01 5.75 -7.58
C ALA A 166 8.79 6.47 -6.24
N MET A 167 9.58 6.13 -5.22
CA MET A 167 9.52 6.79 -3.91
C MET A 167 9.81 8.29 -4.00
N GLN A 168 10.89 8.69 -4.68
CA GLN A 168 11.22 10.10 -4.88
C GLN A 168 10.12 10.88 -5.63
N ARG A 169 9.50 10.25 -6.63
CA ARG A 169 8.41 10.86 -7.39
C ARG A 169 7.13 10.96 -6.59
N ALA A 170 6.83 9.94 -5.78
CA ALA A 170 5.69 9.94 -4.87
C ALA A 170 5.80 11.05 -3.82
N GLU A 171 6.97 11.21 -3.22
CA GLU A 171 7.25 12.27 -2.25
C GLU A 171 6.98 13.66 -2.83
N LYS A 172 7.37 13.91 -4.10
CA LYS A 172 7.15 15.20 -4.78
C LYS A 172 5.67 15.56 -4.98
N ILE A 173 4.80 14.56 -5.15
CA ILE A 173 3.36 14.78 -5.36
C ILE A 173 2.55 14.57 -4.09
N PHE A 174 3.18 14.13 -3.00
CA PHE A 174 2.50 13.89 -1.75
C PHE A 174 2.08 15.22 -1.10
N GLN A 175 0.78 15.34 -0.82
CA GLN A 175 0.21 16.45 -0.08
C GLN A 175 -0.28 15.92 1.27
N LYS A 176 0.49 16.17 2.31
CA LYS A 176 0.17 15.71 3.66
C LYS A 176 -1.20 16.23 4.08
N ASP A 177 -2.01 15.32 4.62
CA ASP A 177 -3.36 15.63 5.12
C ASP A 177 -4.35 16.16 4.04
N GLN A 178 -3.99 16.04 2.76
CA GLN A 178 -4.81 16.47 1.62
C GLN A 178 -5.03 15.32 0.63
N PRO A 179 -5.73 14.25 1.05
CA PRO A 179 -5.97 13.08 0.17
C PRO A 179 -6.86 13.40 -1.04
N GLN A 180 -7.52 14.57 -1.05
CA GLN A 180 -8.33 15.05 -2.17
C GLN A 180 -7.49 15.49 -3.38
N GLU A 181 -6.21 15.81 -3.18
CA GLU A 181 -5.35 16.25 -4.28
C GLU A 181 -5.07 15.10 -5.25
N ASN A 182 -5.11 15.38 -6.56
CA ASN A 182 -4.88 14.41 -7.62
C ASN A 182 -3.95 15.01 -8.71
N PRO A 183 -2.75 14.43 -8.94
CA PRO A 183 -2.25 13.20 -8.32
C PRO A 183 -1.63 13.41 -6.94
N SER A 184 -1.90 12.49 -6.01
CA SER A 184 -1.21 12.43 -4.72
C SER A 184 -1.23 10.99 -4.18
N THR A 185 -0.17 10.57 -3.47
CA THR A 185 -0.10 9.25 -2.84
C THR A 185 0.76 9.27 -1.60
N SER A 186 0.35 8.55 -0.57
CA SER A 186 1.13 8.30 0.64
C SER A 186 1.68 6.86 0.71
N LEU A 187 1.54 6.08 -0.35
CA LEU A 187 1.98 4.68 -0.39
C LEU A 187 3.47 4.53 -0.10
N PHE A 188 4.31 5.47 -0.54
CA PHE A 188 5.74 5.44 -0.29
C PHE A 188 6.10 5.38 1.20
N LEU A 189 5.25 5.89 2.10
CA LEU A 189 5.48 5.81 3.54
C LEU A 189 5.41 4.36 4.07
N LEU A 190 4.46 3.55 3.55
CA LEU A 190 4.41 2.12 3.86
C LEU A 190 5.60 1.38 3.25
N ILE A 191 5.96 1.71 2.01
CA ILE A 191 7.10 1.09 1.32
C ILE A 191 8.41 1.38 2.05
N GLU A 192 8.61 2.61 2.53
CA GLU A 192 9.76 2.99 3.35
C GLU A 192 9.84 2.17 4.63
N GLU A 193 8.74 2.03 5.34
CA GLU A 193 8.68 1.19 6.55
C GLU A 193 9.04 -0.27 6.24
N LEU A 194 8.51 -0.84 5.17
CA LEU A 194 8.84 -2.21 4.76
C LEU A 194 10.32 -2.36 4.39
N ASN A 195 10.88 -1.40 3.65
CA ASN A 195 12.30 -1.41 3.26
C ASN A 195 13.24 -1.27 4.47
N ASN A 196 12.84 -0.54 5.52
CA ASN A 196 13.66 -0.37 6.72
C ASN A 196 13.93 -1.70 7.45
N PHE A 197 13.10 -2.72 7.26
CA PHE A 197 13.32 -4.05 7.83
C PHE A 197 14.34 -4.90 7.06
N LEU A 198 14.71 -4.52 5.84
CA LEU A 198 15.79 -5.17 5.10
C LEU A 198 17.17 -4.77 5.62
N ASN A 199 17.26 -3.64 6.32
CA ASN A 199 18.51 -3.03 6.74
C ASN A 199 18.80 -3.26 8.25
N GLN A 200 18.00 -4.07 8.93
CA GLN A 200 18.14 -4.42 10.35
C GLN A 200 18.65 -5.85 10.54
#